data_c385718e6fce5c8e2dc7a642bd560fc0
#
_entry.id   c385718e6fce5c8e2dc7a642bd560fc0
#
_cell.length_a   1.000
_cell.length_b   1.000
_cell.length_c   1.000
_cell.angle_alpha   90.00
_cell.angle_beta   90.00
_cell.angle_gamma   90.00
#
_symmetry.space_group_name_H-M   'P 1'
#
loop_
_entity.id
_entity.type
_entity.pdbx_description
1 polymer ?
#
loop_
_entity_poly.entity_id
_entity_poly.type
_entity_poly.pdbx_seq_one_letter_code
_entity_poly.pdbx_strand_id
1 'polypeptide(L)'
;MATKKPSTALRVLATAFIIILVVGAGILIFSAAQNEEIDFTKPAIAVIPISGEITLDGSSGANAQDIIKTINKADKDSTVKAIILEINSPGGTVVASEEIAAAVKGARKPVVAWIEEVGASGAYWAASAADTIVADPASMTGSIGVTGSYLQFSGLMDQYGVTYERLVTGQFKDTGSQYKPLTTEERAYLQAKLDDIDGIFIDAVSTNRNLDRSYVASLATGEIFLGSEAVDKGLVDILGGKNEAQLAAQQLAGISSSRLVVMQENPTGLAGLFSSGSQTLAYWIGKGIGDSWNPLTSSSQNNFELKAELS
;
A
#
# COMPACT_ATOMS: atom_id res chain seq x y z
N MET A 1 -56.92 -36.75 4.70
CA MET A 1 -55.80 -36.15 3.93
C MET A 1 -54.50 -36.84 4.36
N ALA A 2 -53.88 -37.62 3.50
CA ALA A 2 -52.63 -38.32 3.82
C ALA A 2 -51.45 -37.40 3.61
N THR A 3 -50.72 -37.07 4.66
CA THR A 3 -49.49 -36.30 4.58
C THR A 3 -48.39 -37.11 3.90
N LYS A 4 -47.97 -36.70 2.71
CA LYS A 4 -46.93 -37.35 1.92
C LYS A 4 -45.60 -37.26 2.69
N LYS A 5 -45.03 -38.38 3.13
CA LYS A 5 -43.73 -38.42 3.80
C LYS A 5 -42.65 -37.80 2.87
N PRO A 6 -41.79 -36.91 3.37
CA PRO A 6 -40.76 -36.30 2.56
C PRO A 6 -39.79 -37.36 1.98
N SER A 7 -39.35 -37.16 0.75
CA SER A 7 -38.42 -38.07 0.07
C SER A 7 -37.08 -38.17 0.81
N THR A 8 -36.40 -39.32 0.70
CA THR A 8 -35.09 -39.56 1.33
C THR A 8 -34.08 -38.48 0.93
N ALA A 9 -34.11 -38.03 -0.33
CA ALA A 9 -33.28 -36.94 -0.82
C ALA A 9 -33.54 -35.61 -0.08
N LEU A 10 -34.80 -35.25 0.20
CA LEU A 10 -35.15 -34.03 0.94
C LEU A 10 -34.69 -34.10 2.40
N ARG A 11 -34.72 -35.30 3.00
CA ARG A 11 -34.17 -35.48 4.37
C ARG A 11 -32.66 -35.32 4.42
N VAL A 12 -31.94 -35.91 3.44
CA VAL A 12 -30.46 -35.75 3.33
C VAL A 12 -30.06 -34.27 3.14
N LEU A 13 -30.76 -33.57 2.25
CA LEU A 13 -30.51 -32.14 2.02
C LEU A 13 -30.80 -31.29 3.28
N ALA A 14 -31.89 -31.55 3.99
CA ALA A 14 -32.22 -30.86 5.24
C ALA A 14 -31.20 -31.15 6.34
N THR A 15 -30.72 -32.38 6.46
CA THR A 15 -29.67 -32.73 7.44
C THR A 15 -28.34 -32.07 7.10
N ALA A 16 -27.94 -32.08 5.82
CA ALA A 16 -26.73 -31.40 5.37
C ALA A 16 -26.80 -29.88 5.64
N PHE A 17 -27.93 -29.24 5.38
CA PHE A 17 -28.16 -27.82 5.68
C PHE A 17 -28.07 -27.51 7.18
N ILE A 18 -28.65 -28.35 8.05
CA ILE A 18 -28.56 -28.21 9.49
C ILE A 18 -27.10 -28.34 9.97
N ILE A 19 -26.35 -29.30 9.42
CA ILE A 19 -24.94 -29.49 9.75
C ILE A 19 -24.12 -28.23 9.35
N ILE A 20 -24.35 -27.69 8.15
CA ILE A 20 -23.69 -26.45 7.70
C ILE A 20 -24.03 -25.28 8.62
N LEU A 21 -25.28 -25.13 9.06
CA LEU A 21 -25.68 -24.09 9.99
C LEU A 21 -25.03 -24.26 11.37
N VAL A 22 -24.97 -25.48 11.90
CA VAL A 22 -24.34 -25.77 13.21
C VAL A 22 -22.83 -25.54 13.16
N VAL A 23 -22.16 -25.99 12.09
CA VAL A 23 -20.74 -25.75 11.88
C VAL A 23 -20.46 -24.26 11.68
N GLY A 24 -21.28 -23.56 10.89
CA GLY A 24 -21.18 -22.11 10.69
C GLY A 24 -21.39 -21.33 11.98
N ALA A 25 -22.37 -21.70 12.80
CA ALA A 25 -22.58 -21.10 14.11
C ALA A 25 -21.42 -21.41 15.09
N GLY A 26 -20.88 -22.64 15.05
CA GLY A 26 -19.73 -23.04 15.84
C GLY A 26 -18.47 -22.25 15.47
N ILE A 27 -18.22 -22.02 14.18
CA ILE A 27 -17.11 -21.19 13.69
C ILE A 27 -17.29 -19.73 14.12
N LEU A 28 -18.50 -19.19 14.05
CA LEU A 28 -18.81 -17.83 14.48
C LEU A 28 -18.61 -17.66 16.00
N ILE A 29 -19.06 -18.62 16.81
CA ILE A 29 -18.86 -18.60 18.27
C ILE A 29 -17.38 -18.77 18.62
N PHE A 30 -16.65 -19.65 17.95
CA PHE A 30 -15.22 -19.83 18.15
C PHE A 30 -14.41 -18.60 17.74
N SER A 31 -14.77 -17.97 16.60
CA SER A 31 -14.19 -16.72 16.15
C SER A 31 -14.47 -15.56 17.13
N ALA A 32 -15.66 -15.50 17.68
CA ALA A 32 -16.02 -14.51 18.70
C ALA A 32 -15.29 -14.74 20.05
N ALA A 33 -15.00 -16.00 20.39
CA ALA A 33 -14.27 -16.36 21.61
C ALA A 33 -12.74 -16.14 21.52
N GLN A 34 -12.20 -16.01 20.30
CA GLN A 34 -10.77 -15.71 20.05
C GLN A 34 -10.49 -14.21 19.97
N ASN A 35 -11.51 -13.37 19.86
CA ASN A 35 -11.33 -11.93 19.91
C ASN A 35 -11.13 -11.53 21.37
N GLU A 36 -9.99 -10.90 21.70
CA GLU A 36 -9.87 -10.08 22.91
C GLU A 36 -11.14 -9.23 23.00
N GLU A 37 -11.79 -9.23 24.17
CA GLU A 37 -13.01 -8.43 24.37
C GLU A 37 -12.75 -7.01 23.90
N ILE A 38 -13.34 -6.62 22.77
CA ILE A 38 -13.21 -5.26 22.26
C ILE A 38 -13.97 -4.39 23.25
N ASP A 39 -13.23 -3.78 24.16
CA ASP A 39 -13.78 -2.86 25.13
C ASP A 39 -14.16 -1.55 24.42
N PHE A 40 -15.41 -1.48 23.98
CA PHE A 40 -15.96 -0.30 23.31
C PHE A 40 -15.99 0.97 24.18
N THR A 41 -15.72 0.86 25.48
CA THR A 41 -15.63 2.03 26.37
C THR A 41 -14.29 2.77 26.22
N LYS A 42 -13.25 2.09 25.71
CA LYS A 42 -11.95 2.71 25.47
C LYS A 42 -11.98 3.60 24.23
N PRO A 43 -11.26 4.74 24.26
CA PRO A 43 -11.06 5.59 23.10
C PRO A 43 -10.47 4.79 21.92
N ALA A 44 -10.88 5.09 20.71
CA ALA A 44 -10.35 4.45 19.52
C ALA A 44 -9.11 5.18 18.99
N ILE A 45 -8.13 4.42 18.52
CA ILE A 45 -7.09 4.89 17.60
C ILE A 45 -7.37 4.23 16.25
N ALA A 46 -7.53 5.04 15.22
CA ALA A 46 -7.73 4.55 13.85
C ALA A 46 -6.39 4.05 13.30
N VAL A 47 -6.37 2.83 12.77
CA VAL A 47 -5.22 2.29 12.03
C VAL A 47 -5.60 2.28 10.55
N ILE A 48 -4.83 2.99 9.74
CA ILE A 48 -5.08 3.15 8.31
C ILE A 48 -3.91 2.50 7.56
N PRO A 49 -4.13 1.35 6.89
CA PRO A 49 -3.07 0.67 6.16
C PRO A 49 -2.74 1.39 4.85
N ILE A 50 -1.43 1.50 4.56
CA ILE A 50 -0.85 1.96 3.30
C ILE A 50 0.08 0.85 2.80
N SER A 51 -0.45 -0.04 1.97
CA SER A 51 0.27 -1.25 1.54
C SER A 51 0.43 -1.32 0.03
N GLY A 52 1.65 -1.64 -0.42
CA GLY A 52 2.01 -1.70 -1.84
C GLY A 52 2.25 -0.33 -2.47
N GLU A 53 2.35 -0.29 -3.79
CA GLU A 53 2.64 0.94 -4.53
C GLU A 53 1.50 1.95 -4.41
N ILE A 54 1.84 3.22 -4.14
CA ILE A 54 0.88 4.32 -3.98
C ILE A 54 0.53 4.89 -5.37
N THR A 55 -0.74 4.78 -5.74
CA THR A 55 -1.29 5.38 -6.97
C THR A 55 -2.60 6.11 -6.67
N LEU A 56 -3.04 6.97 -7.58
CA LEU A 56 -4.30 7.71 -7.38
C LEU A 56 -5.53 6.80 -7.36
N ASP A 57 -5.50 5.72 -8.15
CA ASP A 57 -6.63 4.81 -8.36
C ASP A 57 -6.48 3.43 -7.69
N GLY A 58 -5.32 3.17 -7.08
CA GLY A 58 -5.03 1.89 -6.42
C GLY A 58 -4.78 0.73 -7.36
N SER A 59 -4.45 0.99 -8.62
CA SER A 59 -4.23 -0.05 -9.64
C SER A 59 -3.07 -1.00 -9.33
N SER A 60 -2.12 -0.56 -8.50
CA SER A 60 -0.92 -1.34 -8.13
C SER A 60 -0.80 -1.60 -6.61
N GLY A 61 -1.77 -1.18 -5.79
CA GLY A 61 -1.69 -1.34 -4.34
C GLY A 61 -2.50 -0.32 -3.57
N ALA A 62 -1.84 0.65 -2.95
CA ALA A 62 -2.47 1.67 -2.13
C ALA A 62 -3.19 2.73 -2.98
N ASN A 63 -4.50 2.88 -2.78
CA ASN A 63 -5.31 3.92 -3.39
C ASN A 63 -5.23 5.20 -2.56
N ALA A 64 -4.57 6.23 -3.09
CA ALA A 64 -4.38 7.49 -2.37
C ALA A 64 -5.70 8.18 -2.03
N GLN A 65 -6.67 8.18 -2.94
CA GLN A 65 -7.97 8.83 -2.69
C GLN A 65 -8.76 8.14 -1.57
N ASP A 66 -8.69 6.81 -1.47
CA ASP A 66 -9.38 6.08 -0.41
C ASP A 66 -8.66 6.25 0.93
N ILE A 67 -7.33 6.32 0.95
CA ILE A 67 -6.54 6.65 2.13
C ILE A 67 -6.91 8.04 2.64
N ILE A 68 -6.94 9.05 1.77
CA ILE A 68 -7.31 10.43 2.10
C ILE A 68 -8.73 10.51 2.66
N LYS A 69 -9.70 9.83 2.03
CA LYS A 69 -11.07 9.75 2.54
C LYS A 69 -11.10 9.13 3.94
N THR A 70 -10.31 8.07 4.16
CA THR A 70 -10.24 7.36 5.44
C THR A 70 -9.60 8.23 6.52
N ILE A 71 -8.52 8.96 6.21
CA ILE A 71 -7.91 9.96 7.13
C ILE A 71 -8.95 11.01 7.53
N ASN A 72 -9.64 11.59 6.54
CA ASN A 72 -10.67 12.60 6.79
C ASN A 72 -11.86 12.07 7.60
N LYS A 73 -12.23 10.80 7.43
CA LYS A 73 -13.28 10.13 8.19
C LYS A 73 -12.84 9.89 9.63
N ALA A 74 -11.63 9.38 9.84
CA ALA A 74 -11.03 9.19 11.16
C ALA A 74 -10.88 10.53 11.91
N ASP A 75 -10.46 11.60 11.22
CA ASP A 75 -10.33 12.93 11.82
C ASP A 75 -11.67 13.52 12.28
N LYS A 76 -12.78 13.21 11.59
CA LYS A 76 -14.13 13.68 11.94
C LYS A 76 -14.82 12.82 12.99
N ASP A 77 -14.43 11.57 13.17
CA ASP A 77 -15.08 10.63 14.11
C ASP A 77 -14.73 11.01 15.57
N SER A 78 -15.73 11.37 16.37
CA SER A 78 -15.53 11.79 17.77
C SER A 78 -14.98 10.69 18.68
N THR A 79 -15.15 9.43 18.33
CA THR A 79 -14.64 8.27 19.09
C THR A 79 -13.15 8.03 18.87
N VAL A 80 -12.62 8.43 17.71
CA VAL A 80 -11.21 8.35 17.36
C VAL A 80 -10.46 9.50 18.02
N LYS A 81 -9.33 9.22 18.67
CA LYS A 81 -8.50 10.21 19.37
C LYS A 81 -7.15 10.43 18.70
N ALA A 82 -6.64 9.46 17.96
CA ALA A 82 -5.43 9.55 17.14
C ALA A 82 -5.54 8.63 15.92
N ILE A 83 -4.65 8.82 14.98
CA ILE A 83 -4.54 8.03 13.74
C ILE A 83 -3.15 7.40 13.70
N ILE A 84 -3.06 6.13 13.35
CA ILE A 84 -1.82 5.44 13.00
C ILE A 84 -1.89 5.11 11.51
N LEU A 85 -0.92 5.57 10.74
CA LEU A 85 -0.69 5.09 9.38
C LEU A 85 0.20 3.85 9.46
N GLU A 86 -0.32 2.69 9.14
CA GLU A 86 0.41 1.42 9.08
C GLU A 86 1.01 1.29 7.67
N ILE A 87 2.31 1.54 7.55
CA ILE A 87 2.97 1.73 6.25
C ILE A 87 3.83 0.52 5.91
N ASN A 88 3.50 -0.14 4.80
CA ASN A 88 4.31 -1.16 4.15
C ASN A 88 4.31 -0.93 2.63
N SER A 89 5.05 0.08 2.17
CA SER A 89 4.99 0.60 0.81
C SER A 89 6.36 1.08 0.31
N PRO A 90 6.74 0.74 -0.92
CA PRO A 90 7.96 1.25 -1.55
C PRO A 90 7.82 2.72 -2.04
N GLY A 91 6.65 3.33 -1.87
CA GLY A 91 6.29 4.61 -2.46
C GLY A 91 5.38 4.46 -3.68
N GLY A 92 5.43 5.41 -4.59
CA GLY A 92 4.59 5.40 -5.78
C GLY A 92 4.61 6.72 -6.55
N THR A 93 3.49 7.09 -7.16
CA THR A 93 3.43 8.31 -7.95
C THR A 93 3.50 9.58 -7.09
N VAL A 94 4.17 10.59 -7.61
CA VAL A 94 4.47 11.84 -6.91
C VAL A 94 3.21 12.49 -6.34
N VAL A 95 2.24 12.77 -7.20
CA VAL A 95 1.00 13.49 -6.81
C VAL A 95 0.19 12.69 -5.77
N ALA A 96 0.09 11.37 -5.94
CA ALA A 96 -0.63 10.54 -4.97
C ALA A 96 0.02 10.57 -3.58
N SER A 97 1.35 10.55 -3.53
CA SER A 97 2.12 10.60 -2.28
C SER A 97 2.02 11.98 -1.60
N GLU A 98 2.11 13.05 -2.39
CA GLU A 98 1.94 14.43 -1.92
C GLU A 98 0.53 14.67 -1.35
N GLU A 99 -0.53 14.21 -2.05
CA GLU A 99 -1.91 14.35 -1.57
C GLU A 99 -2.16 13.61 -0.25
N ILE A 100 -1.57 12.41 -0.06
CA ILE A 100 -1.63 11.72 1.23
C ILE A 100 -0.90 12.54 2.30
N ALA A 101 0.33 13.01 2.01
CA ALA A 101 1.09 13.84 2.94
C ALA A 101 0.31 15.12 3.34
N ALA A 102 -0.33 15.77 2.38
CA ALA A 102 -1.18 16.94 2.63
C ALA A 102 -2.39 16.59 3.53
N ALA A 103 -3.03 15.44 3.32
CA ALA A 103 -4.14 14.98 4.16
C ALA A 103 -3.68 14.66 5.60
N VAL A 104 -2.50 14.06 5.75
CA VAL A 104 -1.86 13.81 7.06
C VAL A 104 -1.60 15.12 7.78
N LYS A 105 -0.95 16.07 7.11
CA LYS A 105 -0.63 17.39 7.68
C LYS A 105 -1.86 18.20 8.04
N GLY A 106 -2.96 18.02 7.30
CA GLY A 106 -4.23 18.70 7.53
C GLY A 106 -5.10 18.08 8.62
N ALA A 107 -4.76 16.90 9.13
CA ALA A 107 -5.51 16.26 10.21
C ALA A 107 -5.39 17.08 11.52
N ARG A 108 -6.49 17.20 12.25
CA ARG A 108 -6.55 17.90 13.56
C ARG A 108 -6.16 16.99 14.72
N LYS A 109 -6.29 15.69 14.50
CA LYS A 109 -5.91 14.66 15.47
C LYS A 109 -4.47 14.28 15.28
N PRO A 110 -3.77 13.87 16.35
CA PRO A 110 -2.42 13.36 16.24
C PRO A 110 -2.34 12.19 15.26
N VAL A 111 -1.30 12.23 14.42
CA VAL A 111 -1.00 11.18 13.44
C VAL A 111 0.37 10.58 13.74
N VAL A 112 0.43 9.27 13.87
CA VAL A 112 1.68 8.50 13.99
C VAL A 112 1.84 7.69 12.71
N ALA A 113 2.99 7.79 12.05
CA ALA A 113 3.36 6.88 10.98
C ALA A 113 4.14 5.72 11.60
N TRP A 114 3.66 4.50 11.39
CA TRP A 114 4.39 3.29 11.75
C TRP A 114 4.87 2.59 10.46
N ILE A 115 6.17 2.59 10.26
CA ILE A 115 6.82 1.89 9.15
C ILE A 115 7.04 0.45 9.60
N GLU A 116 6.34 -0.49 8.95
CA GLU A 116 6.38 -1.91 9.26
C GLU A 116 7.66 -2.54 8.68
N GLU A 117 7.68 -2.90 7.40
CA GLU A 117 8.86 -3.41 6.71
C GLU A 117 9.49 -2.35 5.82
N VAL A 118 8.65 -1.65 5.03
CA VAL A 118 9.09 -0.65 4.06
C VAL A 118 8.23 0.61 4.16
N GLY A 119 8.88 1.76 4.26
CA GLY A 119 8.25 3.06 4.13
C GLY A 119 9.19 4.01 3.40
N ALA A 120 9.34 3.82 2.08
CA ALA A 120 10.38 4.46 1.28
C ALA A 120 9.79 5.39 0.20
N SER A 121 10.59 6.34 -0.29
CA SER A 121 10.22 7.26 -1.39
C SER A 121 8.89 7.97 -1.09
N GLY A 122 7.89 7.91 -1.96
CA GLY A 122 6.58 8.53 -1.75
C GLY A 122 5.86 8.09 -0.47
N ALA A 123 6.11 6.88 0.04
CA ALA A 123 5.58 6.42 1.32
C ALA A 123 6.27 7.11 2.50
N TYR A 124 7.58 7.39 2.38
CA TYR A 124 8.29 8.22 3.35
C TYR A 124 7.81 9.67 3.28
N TRP A 125 7.50 10.19 2.08
CA TRP A 125 6.88 11.52 1.96
C TRP A 125 5.60 11.62 2.79
N ALA A 126 4.70 10.66 2.64
CA ALA A 126 3.48 10.59 3.45
C ALA A 126 3.79 10.45 4.96
N ALA A 127 4.73 9.56 5.33
CA ALA A 127 5.16 9.35 6.71
C ALA A 127 5.76 10.61 7.32
N SER A 128 6.55 11.37 6.55
CA SER A 128 7.24 12.58 7.03
C SER A 128 6.27 13.64 7.55
N ALA A 129 5.02 13.64 7.07
CA ALA A 129 4.00 14.60 7.46
C ALA A 129 3.29 14.25 8.80
N ALA A 130 3.55 13.07 9.38
CA ALA A 130 3.02 12.67 10.68
C ALA A 130 3.72 13.40 11.84
N ASP A 131 3.05 13.45 12.99
CA ASP A 131 3.61 14.07 14.21
C ASP A 131 4.75 13.24 14.81
N THR A 132 4.73 11.92 14.58
CA THR A 132 5.77 10.99 15.05
C THR A 132 5.90 9.84 14.06
N ILE A 133 7.13 9.43 13.77
CA ILE A 133 7.44 8.27 12.93
C ILE A 133 8.07 7.19 13.80
N VAL A 134 7.48 6.01 13.79
CA VAL A 134 7.97 4.80 14.44
C VAL A 134 8.40 3.81 13.37
N ALA A 135 9.59 3.20 13.52
CA ALA A 135 10.08 2.17 12.61
C ALA A 135 10.80 1.06 13.38
N ASP A 136 10.69 -0.18 12.92
CA ASP A 136 11.54 -1.25 13.43
C ASP A 136 13.01 -0.95 13.06
N PRO A 137 14.00 -1.33 13.90
CA PRO A 137 15.42 -1.13 13.57
C PRO A 137 15.83 -1.66 12.19
N ALA A 138 15.18 -2.70 11.69
CA ALA A 138 15.44 -3.31 10.40
C ALA A 138 14.51 -2.84 9.26
N SER A 139 13.51 -2.00 9.53
CA SER A 139 12.64 -1.42 8.50
C SER A 139 13.46 -0.61 7.50
N MET A 140 13.05 -0.65 6.24
CA MET A 140 13.65 0.14 5.16
C MET A 140 12.88 1.44 4.93
N THR A 141 13.58 2.57 4.97
CA THR A 141 12.97 3.89 4.81
C THR A 141 13.86 4.86 4.03
N GLY A 142 13.51 6.13 3.98
CA GLY A 142 14.25 7.12 3.19
C GLY A 142 13.95 6.99 1.71
N SER A 143 14.96 6.67 0.89
CA SER A 143 14.84 6.68 -0.58
C SER A 143 14.22 7.99 -1.09
N ILE A 144 14.69 9.12 -0.50
CA ILE A 144 14.28 10.45 -0.90
C ILE A 144 14.89 10.72 -2.26
N GLY A 145 14.05 10.90 -3.26
CA GLY A 145 14.46 11.09 -4.64
C GLY A 145 13.35 10.74 -5.63
N VAL A 146 13.55 11.12 -6.87
CA VAL A 146 12.60 10.93 -7.97
C VAL A 146 13.26 10.22 -9.13
N THR A 147 12.59 9.24 -9.71
CA THR A 147 13.07 8.53 -10.88
C THR A 147 12.06 8.59 -12.02
N GLY A 148 12.57 8.64 -13.26
CA GLY A 148 11.78 8.48 -14.47
C GLY A 148 12.54 7.55 -15.43
N SER A 149 11.93 6.47 -15.86
CA SER A 149 12.54 5.50 -16.76
C SER A 149 11.57 5.00 -17.81
N TYR A 150 12.09 4.63 -18.98
CA TYR A 150 11.34 3.99 -20.05
C TYR A 150 12.28 3.12 -20.91
N LEU A 151 11.72 2.13 -21.58
CA LEU A 151 12.47 1.32 -22.52
C LEU A 151 12.58 2.06 -23.86
N GLN A 152 13.75 2.01 -24.47
CA GLN A 152 14.03 2.63 -25.77
C GLN A 152 14.45 1.54 -26.78
N PHE A 153 13.75 1.48 -27.90
CA PHE A 153 13.86 0.39 -28.90
C PHE A 153 14.48 0.80 -30.21
N SER A 154 14.95 2.05 -30.41
CA SER A 154 15.44 2.52 -31.70
C SER A 154 16.59 1.67 -32.24
N GLY A 155 17.56 1.27 -31.40
CA GLY A 155 18.65 0.41 -31.82
C GLY A 155 18.21 -0.99 -32.30
N LEU A 156 17.16 -1.54 -31.66
CA LEU A 156 16.56 -2.78 -32.13
C LEU A 156 15.86 -2.61 -33.49
N MET A 157 15.11 -1.50 -33.64
CA MET A 157 14.44 -1.18 -34.91
C MET A 157 15.44 -1.03 -36.06
N ASP A 158 16.55 -0.31 -35.83
CA ASP A 158 17.63 -0.16 -36.82
C ASP A 158 18.21 -1.52 -37.23
N GLN A 159 18.44 -2.41 -36.28
CA GLN A 159 18.96 -3.75 -36.54
C GLN A 159 18.06 -4.59 -37.46
N TYR A 160 16.73 -4.40 -37.35
CA TYR A 160 15.74 -5.13 -38.15
C TYR A 160 15.19 -4.34 -39.35
N GLY A 161 15.78 -3.19 -39.66
CA GLY A 161 15.37 -2.37 -40.80
C GLY A 161 14.01 -1.71 -40.65
N VAL A 162 13.55 -1.51 -39.40
CA VAL A 162 12.30 -0.80 -39.10
C VAL A 162 12.58 0.69 -38.96
N THR A 163 11.92 1.50 -39.77
CA THR A 163 12.05 2.97 -39.74
C THR A 163 10.95 3.61 -38.93
N TYR A 164 11.28 4.69 -38.21
CA TYR A 164 10.33 5.52 -37.47
C TYR A 164 10.18 6.88 -38.19
N GLU A 165 9.03 7.08 -38.84
CA GLU A 165 8.70 8.34 -39.48
C GLU A 165 8.11 9.33 -38.45
N ARG A 166 8.88 10.38 -38.15
CA ARG A 166 8.57 11.37 -37.13
C ARG A 166 7.90 12.61 -37.72
N LEU A 167 6.62 12.82 -37.40
CA LEU A 167 5.88 14.04 -37.75
C LEU A 167 5.34 14.69 -36.48
N VAL A 168 5.93 15.80 -36.04
CA VAL A 168 5.56 16.46 -34.80
C VAL A 168 5.54 17.98 -34.97
N THR A 169 4.69 18.64 -34.21
CA THR A 169 4.73 20.09 -33.99
C THR A 169 5.17 20.38 -32.56
N GLY A 170 6.18 21.21 -32.40
CA GLY A 170 6.78 21.50 -31.09
C GLY A 170 7.96 20.58 -30.75
N GLN A 171 9.07 21.19 -30.35
CA GLN A 171 10.38 20.54 -30.16
C GLN A 171 10.34 19.36 -29.17
N PHE A 172 9.55 19.50 -28.10
CA PHE A 172 9.51 18.52 -26.99
C PHE A 172 8.27 17.62 -27.01
N LYS A 173 7.46 17.64 -28.10
CA LYS A 173 6.15 16.96 -28.11
C LYS A 173 6.26 15.44 -28.00
N ASP A 174 7.32 14.84 -28.50
CA ASP A 174 7.60 13.41 -28.49
C ASP A 174 8.82 13.04 -27.63
N THR A 175 9.18 13.91 -26.70
CA THR A 175 10.21 13.63 -25.69
C THR A 175 9.84 12.40 -24.90
N GLY A 176 10.78 11.45 -24.73
CA GLY A 176 10.52 10.16 -24.10
C GLY A 176 9.88 9.12 -25.03
N SER A 177 9.80 9.38 -26.34
CA SER A 177 9.40 8.35 -27.31
C SER A 177 10.34 7.14 -27.24
N GLN A 178 9.76 5.95 -27.22
CA GLN A 178 10.50 4.68 -27.20
C GLN A 178 11.20 4.37 -28.53
N TYR A 179 10.85 5.08 -29.59
CA TYR A 179 11.28 4.78 -30.97
C TYR A 179 12.44 5.63 -31.44
N LYS A 180 12.91 6.58 -30.62
CA LYS A 180 14.10 7.40 -30.94
C LYS A 180 14.96 7.62 -29.70
N PRO A 181 16.27 7.86 -29.81
CA PRO A 181 17.11 8.31 -28.71
C PRO A 181 16.65 9.70 -28.23
N LEU A 182 16.88 10.00 -26.95
CA LEU A 182 16.78 11.36 -26.46
C LEU A 182 17.90 12.21 -27.07
N THR A 183 17.56 13.40 -27.52
CA THR A 183 18.57 14.42 -27.77
C THR A 183 19.18 14.94 -26.46
N THR A 184 20.30 15.67 -26.54
CA THR A 184 20.89 16.31 -25.36
C THR A 184 19.94 17.28 -24.71
N GLU A 185 19.22 18.06 -25.51
CA GLU A 185 18.24 19.04 -25.05
C GLU A 185 17.02 18.38 -24.39
N GLU A 186 16.49 17.30 -24.98
CA GLU A 186 15.38 16.53 -24.40
C GLU A 186 15.77 15.89 -23.07
N ARG A 187 17.00 15.36 -22.98
CA ARG A 187 17.53 14.81 -21.73
C ARG A 187 17.63 15.89 -20.66
N ALA A 188 18.21 17.04 -20.98
CA ALA A 188 18.33 18.16 -20.06
C ALA A 188 16.96 18.68 -19.60
N TYR A 189 15.99 18.76 -20.52
CA TYR A 189 14.62 19.15 -20.20
C TYR A 189 13.94 18.17 -19.21
N LEU A 190 14.02 16.85 -19.44
CA LEU A 190 13.45 15.86 -18.54
C LEU A 190 14.16 15.84 -17.19
N GLN A 191 15.51 15.94 -17.17
CA GLN A 191 16.26 15.99 -15.94
C GLN A 191 15.87 17.21 -15.09
N ALA A 192 15.73 18.38 -15.70
CA ALA A 192 15.28 19.57 -14.98
C ALA A 192 13.90 19.39 -14.34
N LYS A 193 12.98 18.64 -14.97
CA LYS A 193 11.68 18.33 -14.37
C LYS A 193 11.79 17.36 -13.18
N LEU A 194 12.69 16.39 -13.26
CA LEU A 194 12.97 15.51 -12.12
C LEU A 194 13.59 16.29 -10.96
N ASP A 195 14.54 17.18 -11.26
CA ASP A 195 15.20 18.03 -10.26
C ASP A 195 14.19 18.99 -9.59
N ASP A 196 13.25 19.57 -10.35
CA ASP A 196 12.16 20.41 -9.82
C ASP A 196 11.28 19.61 -8.83
N ILE A 197 10.89 18.37 -9.18
CA ILE A 197 10.07 17.49 -8.35
C ILE A 197 10.84 17.05 -7.10
N ASP A 198 12.11 16.69 -7.26
CA ASP A 198 12.98 16.31 -6.14
C ASP A 198 13.12 17.47 -5.15
N GLY A 199 13.27 18.71 -5.64
CA GLY A 199 13.26 19.92 -4.83
C GLY A 199 12.00 20.06 -3.99
N ILE A 200 10.82 19.76 -4.54
CA ILE A 200 9.53 19.78 -3.81
C ILE A 200 9.54 18.73 -2.69
N PHE A 201 10.03 17.52 -2.97
CA PHE A 201 10.12 16.45 -1.97
C PHE A 201 11.07 16.83 -0.84
N ILE A 202 12.26 17.35 -1.15
CA ILE A 202 13.24 17.85 -0.16
C ILE A 202 12.61 18.93 0.73
N ASP A 203 11.90 19.89 0.13
CA ASP A 203 11.24 20.99 0.86
C ASP A 203 10.14 20.46 1.79
N ALA A 204 9.37 19.48 1.34
CA ALA A 204 8.35 18.84 2.15
C ALA A 204 8.96 18.12 3.36
N VAL A 205 9.99 17.29 3.17
CA VAL A 205 10.67 16.58 4.26
C VAL A 205 11.33 17.57 5.22
N SER A 206 12.05 18.58 4.72
CA SER A 206 12.67 19.62 5.53
C SER A 206 11.64 20.31 6.45
N THR A 207 10.51 20.72 5.89
CA THR A 207 9.42 21.36 6.63
C THR A 207 8.77 20.42 7.63
N ASN A 208 8.46 19.21 7.22
CA ASN A 208 7.72 18.24 8.02
C ASN A 208 8.56 17.72 9.20
N ARG A 209 9.85 17.47 8.98
CA ARG A 209 10.78 16.95 9.99
C ARG A 209 11.51 18.05 10.75
N ASN A 210 11.28 19.32 10.41
CA ASN A 210 11.99 20.48 10.97
C ASN A 210 13.52 20.31 10.86
N LEU A 211 14.00 19.84 9.71
CA LEU A 211 15.41 19.66 9.38
C LEU A 211 15.88 20.76 8.42
N ASP A 212 17.16 21.11 8.47
CA ASP A 212 17.73 22.04 7.51
C ASP A 212 17.61 21.50 6.08
N ARG A 213 17.18 22.36 5.14
CA ARG A 213 16.97 21.96 3.74
C ARG A 213 18.23 21.39 3.09
N SER A 214 19.38 21.99 3.38
CA SER A 214 20.66 21.53 2.82
C SER A 214 21.08 20.18 3.39
N TYR A 215 20.73 19.92 4.65
CA TYR A 215 20.92 18.61 5.27
C TYR A 215 20.03 17.55 4.63
N VAL A 216 18.73 17.84 4.45
CA VAL A 216 17.81 16.90 3.76
C VAL A 216 18.28 16.66 2.33
N ALA A 217 18.72 17.70 1.60
CA ALA A 217 19.27 17.56 0.26
C ALA A 217 20.51 16.65 0.23
N SER A 218 21.33 16.63 1.28
CA SER A 218 22.46 15.71 1.38
C SER A 218 22.06 14.25 1.62
N LEU A 219 20.85 14.01 2.14
CA LEU A 219 20.25 12.68 2.31
C LEU A 219 19.42 12.25 1.10
N ALA A 220 19.02 13.18 0.24
CA ALA A 220 18.17 12.96 -0.93
C ALA A 220 18.99 12.41 -2.11
N THR A 221 19.63 11.28 -1.90
CA THR A 221 20.43 10.56 -2.91
C THR A 221 19.70 9.36 -3.49
N GLY A 222 18.46 9.11 -3.06
CA GLY A 222 17.73 7.88 -3.34
C GLY A 222 18.15 6.70 -2.47
N GLU A 223 19.07 6.92 -1.50
CA GLU A 223 19.55 5.87 -0.60
C GLU A 223 18.45 5.40 0.35
N ILE A 224 18.42 4.08 0.57
CA ILE A 224 17.56 3.45 1.57
C ILE A 224 18.34 3.37 2.88
N PHE A 225 17.70 3.78 3.97
CA PHE A 225 18.24 3.68 5.32
C PHE A 225 17.48 2.62 6.10
N LEU A 226 18.15 1.88 6.96
CA LEU A 226 17.50 1.09 7.98
C LEU A 226 16.86 2.01 9.04
N GLY A 227 15.83 1.55 9.75
CA GLY A 227 15.21 2.32 10.82
C GLY A 227 16.22 2.80 11.86
N SER A 228 17.20 1.92 12.22
CA SER A 228 18.30 2.27 13.11
C SER A 228 19.20 3.39 12.61
N GLU A 229 19.40 3.52 11.30
CA GLU A 229 20.17 4.60 10.69
C GLU A 229 19.34 5.87 10.52
N ALA A 230 18.06 5.70 10.23
CA ALA A 230 17.12 6.78 9.99
C ALA A 230 16.83 7.60 11.26
N VAL A 231 16.88 6.97 12.44
CA VAL A 231 16.73 7.68 13.72
C VAL A 231 17.89 8.65 13.96
N ASP A 232 19.11 8.24 13.66
CA ASP A 232 20.30 9.08 13.82
C ASP A 232 20.30 10.28 12.84
N LYS A 233 19.56 10.13 11.73
CA LYS A 233 19.41 11.18 10.70
C LYS A 233 18.20 12.09 10.95
N GLY A 234 17.40 11.85 12.00
CA GLY A 234 16.18 12.60 12.28
C GLY A 234 15.03 12.30 11.32
N LEU A 235 15.16 11.24 10.51
CA LEU A 235 14.12 10.79 9.59
C LEU A 235 13.06 9.92 10.28
N VAL A 236 13.39 9.31 11.41
CA VAL A 236 12.53 8.50 12.29
C VAL A 236 12.68 9.05 13.71
N ASP A 237 11.62 8.96 14.52
CA ASP A 237 11.61 9.47 15.88
C ASP A 237 11.83 8.39 16.93
N ILE A 238 11.22 7.21 16.70
CA ILE A 238 11.18 6.11 17.70
C ILE A 238 11.49 4.80 16.98
N LEU A 239 12.41 4.02 17.59
CA LEU A 239 12.61 2.64 17.17
C LEU A 239 11.60 1.73 17.89
N GLY A 240 10.86 0.93 17.12
CA GLY A 240 9.86 0.01 17.67
C GLY A 240 8.85 -0.45 16.63
N GLY A 241 7.88 -1.20 17.11
CA GLY A 241 6.81 -1.76 16.29
C GLY A 241 5.44 -1.15 16.60
N LYS A 242 4.39 -1.95 16.38
CA LYS A 242 2.99 -1.55 16.56
C LYS A 242 2.69 -1.06 17.98
N ASN A 243 3.29 -1.67 18.99
CA ASN A 243 3.07 -1.30 20.39
C ASN A 243 3.61 0.11 20.67
N GLU A 244 4.82 0.42 20.20
CA GLU A 244 5.45 1.73 20.36
C GLU A 244 4.65 2.80 19.59
N ALA A 245 4.15 2.48 18.40
CA ALA A 245 3.26 3.36 17.63
C ALA A 245 1.95 3.63 18.37
N GLN A 246 1.35 2.61 19.00
CA GLN A 246 0.14 2.78 19.82
C GLN A 246 0.43 3.64 21.06
N LEU A 247 1.55 3.42 21.74
CA LEU A 247 1.95 4.22 22.90
C LEU A 247 2.22 5.67 22.50
N ALA A 248 2.89 5.93 21.40
CA ALA A 248 3.11 7.28 20.87
C ALA A 248 1.78 7.97 20.56
N ALA A 249 0.86 7.29 19.90
CA ALA A 249 -0.47 7.82 19.58
C ALA A 249 -1.29 8.12 20.85
N GLN A 250 -1.22 7.27 21.88
CA GLN A 250 -1.85 7.51 23.18
C GLN A 250 -1.27 8.74 23.86
N GLN A 251 0.06 8.86 23.87
CA GLN A 251 0.76 10.00 24.46
C GLN A 251 0.36 11.31 23.80
N LEU A 252 0.40 11.36 22.46
CA LEU A 252 0.02 12.55 21.70
C LEU A 252 -1.45 12.92 21.90
N ALA A 253 -2.34 11.92 22.04
CA ALA A 253 -3.77 12.14 22.26
C ALA A 253 -4.12 12.40 23.74
N GLY A 254 -3.19 12.29 24.68
CA GLY A 254 -3.44 12.48 26.13
C GLY A 254 -4.35 11.41 26.74
N ILE A 255 -4.30 10.15 26.24
CA ILE A 255 -5.11 9.03 26.72
C ILE A 255 -4.24 7.92 27.30
N SER A 256 -4.70 7.25 28.35
CA SER A 256 -3.95 6.20 29.05
C SER A 256 -4.20 4.79 28.50
N SER A 257 -5.24 4.61 27.71
CA SER A 257 -5.60 3.33 27.10
C SER A 257 -6.39 3.56 25.82
N SER A 258 -6.30 2.64 24.86
CA SER A 258 -7.02 2.71 23.60
C SER A 258 -7.34 1.32 23.06
N ARG A 259 -8.33 1.27 22.17
CA ARG A 259 -8.52 0.15 21.25
C ARG A 259 -8.06 0.56 19.86
N LEU A 260 -7.43 -0.34 19.12
CA LEU A 260 -7.10 -0.13 17.72
C LEU A 260 -8.31 -0.49 16.85
N VAL A 261 -8.59 0.34 15.85
CA VAL A 261 -9.68 0.12 14.90
C VAL A 261 -9.11 0.30 13.50
N VAL A 262 -8.99 -0.78 12.75
CA VAL A 262 -8.57 -0.70 11.35
C VAL A 262 -9.68 -0.02 10.55
N MET A 263 -9.33 1.05 9.88
CA MET A 263 -10.21 1.80 8.99
C MET A 263 -9.64 1.78 7.57
N GLN A 264 -10.46 1.34 6.64
CA GLN A 264 -10.18 1.42 5.20
C GLN A 264 -11.51 1.52 4.46
N GLU A 265 -11.50 2.14 3.28
CA GLU A 265 -12.68 2.12 2.42
C GLU A 265 -12.83 0.70 1.85
N ASN A 266 -14.00 0.11 2.06
CA ASN A 266 -14.30 -1.21 1.51
C ASN A 266 -14.54 -1.08 0.00
N PRO A 267 -14.05 -2.00 -0.83
CA PRO A 267 -14.46 -2.06 -2.23
C PRO A 267 -15.98 -2.20 -2.29
N THR A 268 -16.63 -1.28 -3.02
CA THR A 268 -18.08 -1.26 -3.21
C THR A 268 -18.53 -2.47 -4.02
N GLY A 269 -19.55 -3.21 -3.54
CA GLY A 269 -20.14 -4.35 -4.22
C GLY A 269 -20.00 -5.66 -3.48
N LEU A 270 -20.34 -6.79 -4.18
CA LEU A 270 -20.23 -8.16 -3.63
C LEU A 270 -18.83 -8.49 -3.08
N ALA A 271 -17.76 -7.87 -3.61
CA ALA A 271 -16.41 -8.00 -3.11
C ALA A 271 -16.27 -7.48 -1.67
N GLY A 272 -17.00 -6.43 -1.27
CA GLY A 272 -17.01 -5.89 0.09
C GLY A 272 -17.65 -6.81 1.13
N LEU A 273 -18.58 -7.66 0.72
CA LEU A 273 -19.19 -8.68 1.59
C LEU A 273 -18.21 -9.80 1.96
N PHE A 274 -17.17 -9.99 1.15
CA PHE A 274 -16.16 -11.03 1.35
C PHE A 274 -14.83 -10.49 1.93
N SER A 275 -14.63 -9.18 2.06
CA SER A 275 -13.36 -8.60 2.48
C SER A 275 -13.17 -8.50 4.00
N SER A 276 -14.25 -8.54 4.77
CA SER A 276 -14.17 -8.49 6.25
C SER A 276 -14.20 -9.91 6.85
N GLY A 277 -13.04 -10.50 7.05
CA GLY A 277 -12.89 -11.77 7.80
C GLY A 277 -12.99 -13.06 6.98
N SER A 278 -13.32 -13.00 5.68
CA SER A 278 -13.51 -14.18 4.84
C SER A 278 -12.42 -14.42 3.79
N GLN A 279 -11.48 -13.51 3.60
CA GLN A 279 -10.40 -13.68 2.62
C GLN A 279 -9.60 -14.96 2.89
N THR A 280 -9.30 -15.26 4.15
CA THR A 280 -8.61 -16.49 4.53
C THR A 280 -9.45 -17.72 4.26
N LEU A 281 -10.75 -17.68 4.55
CA LEU A 281 -11.66 -18.81 4.35
C LEU A 281 -11.96 -19.03 2.86
N ALA A 282 -12.23 -17.96 2.09
CA ALA A 282 -12.45 -18.04 0.65
C ALA A 282 -11.18 -18.49 -0.10
N TYR A 283 -10.00 -18.03 0.33
CA TYR A 283 -8.72 -18.48 -0.20
C TYR A 283 -8.51 -19.97 0.04
N TRP A 284 -8.74 -20.48 1.26
CA TRP A 284 -8.54 -21.88 1.60
C TRP A 284 -9.60 -22.79 0.95
N ILE A 285 -10.86 -22.34 0.84
CA ILE A 285 -11.91 -23.08 0.12
C ILE A 285 -11.60 -23.07 -1.38
N GLY A 286 -11.22 -21.93 -1.96
CA GLY A 286 -10.86 -21.82 -3.37
C GLY A 286 -9.63 -22.65 -3.71
N LYS A 287 -8.61 -22.66 -2.85
CA LYS A 287 -7.41 -23.47 -3.00
C LYS A 287 -7.74 -24.97 -2.87
N GLY A 288 -8.51 -25.36 -1.84
CA GLY A 288 -8.91 -26.76 -1.64
C GLY A 288 -9.74 -27.31 -2.80
N ILE A 289 -10.63 -26.51 -3.40
CA ILE A 289 -11.39 -26.90 -4.59
C ILE A 289 -10.51 -26.86 -5.84
N GLY A 290 -9.66 -25.85 -6.00
CA GLY A 290 -8.74 -25.71 -7.14
C GLY A 290 -7.74 -26.86 -7.22
N ASP A 291 -7.11 -27.20 -6.10
CA ASP A 291 -6.13 -28.29 -6.00
C ASP A 291 -6.77 -29.68 -6.24
N SER A 292 -8.07 -29.83 -5.94
CA SER A 292 -8.80 -31.09 -6.19
C SER A 292 -9.30 -31.24 -7.64
N TRP A 293 -9.41 -30.13 -8.39
CA TRP A 293 -9.95 -30.13 -9.77
C TRP A 293 -8.87 -30.02 -10.85
N ASN A 294 -7.62 -29.72 -10.53
CA ASN A 294 -6.58 -29.56 -11.54
C ASN A 294 -5.22 -30.16 -11.12
N PRO A 295 -5.10 -31.49 -11.05
CA PRO A 295 -3.82 -32.15 -10.76
C PRO A 295 -2.79 -32.03 -11.91
N LEU A 296 -3.14 -31.40 -13.05
CA LEU A 296 -2.29 -31.35 -14.25
C LEU A 296 -1.57 -30.01 -14.49
N THR A 297 -1.79 -28.96 -13.69
CA THR A 297 -1.15 -27.67 -13.89
C THR A 297 0.11 -27.41 -13.04
N SER A 298 0.50 -28.36 -12.19
CA SER A 298 1.72 -28.24 -11.37
C SER A 298 3.02 -28.65 -12.09
N SER A 299 2.96 -29.03 -13.38
CA SER A 299 4.13 -29.55 -14.12
C SER A 299 4.54 -28.77 -15.36
N SER A 300 4.03 -27.56 -15.62
CA SER A 300 4.37 -26.82 -16.85
C SER A 300 4.94 -25.40 -16.64
N GLN A 301 5.72 -25.20 -15.58
CA GLN A 301 6.59 -24.04 -15.49
C GLN A 301 8.08 -24.44 -15.52
N ASN A 302 8.47 -25.14 -16.54
CA ASN A 302 9.87 -25.18 -16.98
C ASN A 302 9.90 -25.83 -18.36
N ASN A 303 10.21 -25.01 -19.35
CA ASN A 303 10.91 -25.33 -20.58
C ASN A 303 10.42 -24.49 -21.75
N PHE A 304 10.89 -23.25 -21.82
CA PHE A 304 11.10 -22.58 -23.09
C PHE A 304 12.56 -22.85 -23.49
N GLU A 305 12.84 -24.03 -24.02
CA GLU A 305 14.03 -24.27 -24.82
C GLU A 305 13.78 -23.78 -26.27
N LEU A 306 14.43 -22.69 -26.61
CA LEU A 306 14.64 -22.26 -27.99
C LEU A 306 15.58 -23.27 -28.69
N LYS A 307 15.02 -24.25 -29.41
CA LYS A 307 15.77 -24.97 -30.43
C LYS A 307 15.87 -24.10 -31.67
N ALA A 308 17.04 -23.50 -31.87
CA ALA A 308 17.48 -23.02 -33.15
C ALA A 308 17.96 -24.24 -33.97
N GLU A 309 17.20 -24.69 -34.93
CA GLU A 309 17.72 -25.55 -36.03
C GLU A 309 18.17 -24.65 -37.18
N LEU A 310 19.48 -24.68 -37.42
CA LEU A 310 20.12 -24.17 -38.61
C LEU A 310 19.95 -25.20 -39.75
N SER A 311 19.36 -24.80 -40.83
CA SER A 311 19.70 -25.33 -42.17
C SER A 311 19.53 -24.24 -43.22
#